data_0185a211931781b0385fcd06f0b2c246
#
_entry.id   0185a211931781b0385fcd06f0b2c246
#
_cell.length_a   1.000
_cell.length_b   1.000
_cell.length_c   1.000
_cell.angle_alpha   90.00
_cell.angle_beta   90.00
_cell.angle_gamma   90.00
#
_symmetry.space_group_name_H-M   'P 1'
#
loop_
_entity.id
_entity.type
_entity.pdbx_description
1 polymer ?
#
loop_
_entity_poly.entity_id
_entity_poly.type
_entity_poly.pdbx_seq_one_letter_code
_entity_poly.pdbx_strand_id
1 'polypeptide(L)'
;MNIVFLDAKTVGTPPNLDKLKELGDVTFYPYTRPDQTEERIKDTEIVITNKVVLDENLISKFAGQLKMIAIAATGMNNVDLEAAEKHGVVVKNVAGYATHSVAQSTFAMLFRLMQDLDYYDVFIKNGDYAESEIFTNTDITFQELRGKRFGIIGLGTIGQRVAEIAEVFGAEVVYFSTSGKNTDQPYKRMDLDELLETSDVVSIHAPLNENTDNLIDYNQIKKMKDSAILINTGRGRIVNEAGLAKAIDEERIAGAALDVFENEPIKKENPLLQVK
;
A
#
# COMPACT_ATOMS: atom_id res chain seq x y z
N MET A 1 25.07 15.63 19.05
CA MET A 1 23.75 15.73 18.39
C MET A 1 22.89 14.60 18.92
N ASN A 2 21.74 14.93 19.50
CA ASN A 2 20.85 13.93 20.10
C ASN A 2 19.83 13.43 19.06
N ILE A 3 19.83 12.14 18.81
CA ILE A 3 19.00 11.48 17.82
C ILE A 3 18.13 10.45 18.53
N VAL A 4 16.84 10.42 18.20
CA VAL A 4 15.94 9.37 18.69
C VAL A 4 15.29 8.63 17.52
N PHE A 5 15.25 7.30 17.60
CA PHE A 5 14.44 6.48 16.69
C PHE A 5 13.26 5.93 17.50
N LEU A 6 12.07 6.45 17.21
CA LEU A 6 10.88 6.22 18.02
C LEU A 6 10.27 4.83 17.91
N ASP A 7 10.47 4.15 16.78
CA ASP A 7 9.79 2.89 16.43
C ASP A 7 10.68 1.95 15.60
N ALA A 8 11.92 1.79 16.05
CA ALA A 8 12.96 1.06 15.30
C ALA A 8 12.59 -0.38 14.94
N LYS A 9 11.71 -1.06 15.72
CA LYS A 9 11.24 -2.42 15.39
C LYS A 9 10.43 -2.47 14.09
N THR A 10 9.85 -1.35 13.67
CA THR A 10 9.04 -1.27 12.43
C THR A 10 9.86 -1.36 11.14
N VAL A 11 11.17 -1.16 11.23
CA VAL A 11 12.10 -1.31 10.09
C VAL A 11 12.88 -2.62 10.14
N GLY A 12 12.57 -3.50 11.09
CA GLY A 12 13.26 -4.77 11.30
C GLY A 12 14.69 -4.57 11.83
N THR A 13 15.63 -5.37 11.34
CA THR A 13 17.05 -5.31 11.72
C THR A 13 17.93 -5.03 10.50
N PRO A 14 17.86 -3.83 9.92
CA PRO A 14 18.72 -3.51 8.78
C PRO A 14 20.19 -3.49 9.21
N PRO A 15 21.10 -4.00 8.36
CA PRO A 15 22.52 -4.21 8.73
C PRO A 15 23.27 -2.90 9.04
N ASN A 16 22.68 -1.76 8.70
CA ASN A 16 23.34 -0.46 8.82
C ASN A 16 22.74 0.43 9.94
N LEU A 17 21.82 -0.07 10.75
CA LEU A 17 21.17 0.74 11.78
C LEU A 17 22.18 1.32 12.78
N ASP A 18 23.21 0.54 13.12
CA ASP A 18 24.27 1.00 14.01
C ASP A 18 25.11 2.15 13.46
N LYS A 19 25.14 2.38 12.14
CA LYS A 19 25.84 3.54 11.57
C LYS A 19 25.24 4.88 11.99
N LEU A 20 24.00 4.89 12.44
CA LEU A 20 23.40 6.11 13.00
C LEU A 20 24.18 6.62 14.21
N LYS A 21 24.82 5.73 14.98
CA LYS A 21 25.66 6.09 16.16
C LYS A 21 26.91 6.88 15.76
N GLU A 22 27.35 6.81 14.50
CA GLU A 22 28.44 7.63 13.98
C GLU A 22 28.06 9.10 13.82
N LEU A 23 26.75 9.39 13.77
CA LEU A 23 26.20 10.74 13.60
C LEU A 23 25.94 11.48 14.93
N GLY A 24 25.91 10.76 16.05
CA GLY A 24 25.65 11.35 17.37
C GLY A 24 25.18 10.35 18.40
N ASP A 25 24.67 10.87 19.51
CA ASP A 25 24.03 10.08 20.56
C ASP A 25 22.65 9.60 20.08
N VAL A 26 22.50 8.29 19.85
CA VAL A 26 21.28 7.70 19.30
C VAL A 26 20.58 6.83 20.34
N THR A 27 19.33 7.18 20.65
CA THR A 27 18.44 6.35 21.46
C THR A 27 17.45 5.62 20.55
N PHE A 28 17.40 4.29 20.66
CA PHE A 28 16.46 3.45 19.92
C PHE A 28 15.33 2.98 20.82
N TYR A 29 14.08 3.26 20.43
CA TYR A 29 12.90 2.66 21.03
C TYR A 29 12.32 1.62 20.08
N PRO A 30 12.00 0.40 20.55
CA PRO A 30 11.37 -0.62 19.70
C PRO A 30 10.04 -0.14 19.11
N TYR A 31 9.24 0.53 19.92
CA TYR A 31 7.99 1.20 19.57
C TYR A 31 7.70 2.32 20.58
N THR A 32 6.91 3.30 20.17
CA THR A 32 6.52 4.45 21.03
C THR A 32 5.00 4.62 20.95
N ARG A 33 4.34 4.61 22.12
CA ARG A 33 2.93 4.95 22.21
C ARG A 33 2.73 6.48 22.18
N PRO A 34 1.52 6.96 21.78
CA PRO A 34 1.25 8.41 21.74
C PRO A 34 1.55 9.14 23.05
N ASP A 35 1.23 8.53 24.21
CA ASP A 35 1.48 9.07 25.53
C ASP A 35 2.97 9.17 25.92
N GLN A 36 3.85 8.54 25.17
CA GLN A 36 5.31 8.50 25.40
C GLN A 36 6.08 9.42 24.45
N THR A 37 5.44 9.86 23.35
CA THR A 37 6.14 10.56 22.26
C THR A 37 6.79 11.84 22.75
N GLU A 38 6.05 12.65 23.48
CA GLU A 38 6.52 13.95 24.01
C GLU A 38 7.77 13.80 24.88
N GLU A 39 7.74 12.90 25.86
CA GLU A 39 8.88 12.66 26.77
C GLU A 39 10.13 12.18 26.02
N ARG A 40 9.93 11.38 24.96
CA ARG A 40 11.04 10.80 24.19
C ARG A 40 11.73 11.77 23.24
N ILE A 41 11.04 12.83 22.84
CA ILE A 41 11.59 13.82 21.89
C ILE A 41 12.04 15.12 22.57
N LYS A 42 11.77 15.31 23.85
CA LYS A 42 11.98 16.60 24.57
C LYS A 42 13.39 17.16 24.49
N ASP A 43 14.42 16.30 24.43
CA ASP A 43 15.83 16.70 24.40
C ASP A 43 16.51 16.31 23.09
N THR A 44 15.74 16.20 21.99
CA THR A 44 16.17 15.60 20.73
C THR A 44 16.28 16.66 19.64
N GLU A 45 17.38 16.60 18.86
CA GLU A 45 17.58 17.45 17.68
C GLU A 45 17.06 16.78 16.41
N ILE A 46 17.17 15.44 16.31
CA ILE A 46 16.70 14.67 15.17
C ILE A 46 15.80 13.53 15.64
N VAL A 47 14.59 13.52 15.11
CA VAL A 47 13.64 12.41 15.31
C VAL A 47 13.62 11.53 14.07
N ILE A 48 13.84 10.23 14.24
CA ILE A 48 13.62 9.21 13.22
C ILE A 48 12.34 8.45 13.57
N THR A 49 11.44 8.30 12.65
CA THR A 49 10.19 7.53 12.84
C THR A 49 9.73 6.89 11.54
N ASN A 50 9.01 5.79 11.63
CA ASN A 50 8.31 5.18 10.50
C ASN A 50 6.79 5.42 10.61
N LYS A 51 6.22 5.28 11.82
CA LYS A 51 4.76 5.27 12.03
C LYS A 51 4.27 6.19 13.14
N VAL A 52 5.15 6.65 14.04
CA VAL A 52 4.73 7.52 15.15
C VAL A 52 4.27 8.87 14.61
N VAL A 53 3.10 9.31 15.07
CA VAL A 53 2.51 10.59 14.64
C VAL A 53 3.23 11.75 15.35
N LEU A 54 3.60 12.75 14.55
CA LEU A 54 4.16 14.02 15.00
C LEU A 54 3.26 15.13 14.47
N ASP A 55 2.33 15.56 15.30
CA ASP A 55 1.35 16.58 15.01
C ASP A 55 1.88 18.03 15.24
N GLU A 56 1.06 19.04 14.89
CA GLU A 56 1.40 20.45 15.10
C GLU A 56 1.77 20.75 16.55
N ASN A 57 1.08 20.14 17.53
CA ASN A 57 1.34 20.41 18.96
C ASN A 57 2.75 19.98 19.35
N LEU A 58 3.17 18.76 18.97
CA LEU A 58 4.51 18.25 19.26
C LEU A 58 5.59 19.05 18.51
N ILE A 59 5.39 19.32 17.23
CA ILE A 59 6.35 20.05 16.40
C ILE A 59 6.52 21.48 16.92
N SER A 60 5.45 22.19 17.20
CA SER A 60 5.50 23.57 17.71
C SER A 60 6.15 23.66 19.09
N LYS A 61 5.86 22.70 19.98
CA LYS A 61 6.41 22.64 21.33
C LYS A 61 7.92 22.50 21.34
N PHE A 62 8.49 21.75 20.43
CA PHE A 62 9.92 21.44 20.37
C PHE A 62 10.67 22.14 19.22
N ALA A 63 10.04 23.07 18.51
CA ALA A 63 10.61 23.79 17.38
C ALA A 63 11.95 24.48 17.66
N GLY A 64 12.20 24.90 18.90
CA GLY A 64 13.47 25.55 19.29
C GLY A 64 14.69 24.61 19.26
N GLN A 65 14.50 23.30 19.37
CA GLN A 65 15.56 22.30 19.42
C GLN A 65 15.44 21.24 18.32
N LEU A 66 14.21 20.85 17.93
CA LEU A 66 13.96 19.88 16.90
C LEU A 66 14.33 20.47 15.52
N LYS A 67 15.37 19.95 14.91
CA LYS A 67 15.91 20.44 13.64
C LYS A 67 15.43 19.64 12.45
N MET A 68 15.23 18.32 12.65
CA MET A 68 14.90 17.41 11.58
C MET A 68 14.01 16.26 12.03
N ILE A 69 13.05 15.89 11.18
CA ILE A 69 12.29 14.65 11.26
C ILE A 69 12.67 13.80 10.03
N ALA A 70 13.25 12.62 10.27
CA ALA A 70 13.57 11.65 9.24
C ALA A 70 12.55 10.52 9.26
N ILE A 71 11.78 10.37 8.19
CA ILE A 71 10.75 9.34 8.07
C ILE A 71 11.37 8.12 7.39
N ALA A 72 11.46 7.00 8.13
CA ALA A 72 12.01 5.73 7.63
C ALA A 72 10.99 4.98 6.72
N ALA A 73 10.30 5.72 5.88
CA ALA A 73 9.29 5.24 4.93
C ALA A 73 9.19 6.18 3.72
N THR A 74 8.39 5.78 2.71
CA THR A 74 8.04 6.67 1.59
C THR A 74 6.92 7.64 1.97
N GLY A 75 5.88 7.16 2.66
CA GLY A 75 4.73 7.98 3.09
C GLY A 75 5.08 8.90 4.26
N MET A 76 4.54 10.11 4.28
CA MET A 76 4.80 11.14 5.29
C MET A 76 3.53 11.55 6.06
N ASN A 77 2.44 10.79 5.93
CA ASN A 77 1.13 11.12 6.52
C ASN A 77 1.11 11.16 8.06
N ASN A 78 2.14 10.64 8.71
CA ASN A 78 2.31 10.65 10.16
C ASN A 78 3.01 11.92 10.68
N VAL A 79 3.38 12.87 9.82
CA VAL A 79 4.00 14.14 10.21
C VAL A 79 3.20 15.30 9.64
N ASP A 80 2.91 16.30 10.47
CA ASP A 80 2.33 17.55 10.03
C ASP A 80 3.38 18.39 9.30
N LEU A 81 3.34 18.33 7.98
CA LEU A 81 4.33 18.99 7.12
C LEU A 81 4.21 20.52 7.14
N GLU A 82 2.98 21.04 7.27
CA GLU A 82 2.73 22.49 7.34
C GLU A 82 3.27 23.07 8.65
N ALA A 83 3.03 22.38 9.75
CA ALA A 83 3.62 22.77 11.03
C ALA A 83 5.15 22.69 11.01
N ALA A 84 5.72 21.63 10.42
CA ALA A 84 7.17 21.50 10.29
C ALA A 84 7.78 22.66 9.50
N GLU A 85 7.22 23.01 8.36
CA GLU A 85 7.65 24.15 7.53
C GLU A 85 7.54 25.48 8.28
N LYS A 86 6.39 25.74 8.91
CA LYS A 86 6.12 26.93 9.72
C LYS A 86 7.15 27.13 10.84
N HIS A 87 7.61 26.05 11.43
CA HIS A 87 8.56 26.07 12.54
C HIS A 87 10.02 25.83 12.15
N GLY A 88 10.32 25.73 10.84
CA GLY A 88 11.69 25.54 10.32
C GLY A 88 12.28 24.16 10.61
N VAL A 89 11.43 23.15 10.85
CA VAL A 89 11.86 21.75 11.05
C VAL A 89 11.94 21.05 9.69
N VAL A 90 13.11 20.54 9.35
CA VAL A 90 13.32 19.84 8.06
C VAL A 90 12.70 18.46 8.13
N VAL A 91 11.82 18.12 7.19
CA VAL A 91 11.26 16.76 7.05
C VAL A 91 11.85 16.09 5.82
N LYS A 92 12.37 14.89 5.99
CA LYS A 92 12.89 14.03 4.91
C LYS A 92 12.36 12.62 5.05
N ASN A 93 12.09 11.99 3.91
CA ASN A 93 11.65 10.60 3.81
C ASN A 93 12.62 9.80 2.91
N VAL A 94 12.39 8.49 2.81
CA VAL A 94 13.12 7.61 1.88
C VAL A 94 12.26 7.38 0.64
N ALA A 95 12.34 8.31 -0.31
CA ALA A 95 11.58 8.22 -1.55
C ALA A 95 12.08 7.03 -2.41
N GLY A 96 11.14 6.30 -3.00
CA GLY A 96 11.41 5.30 -4.03
C GLY A 96 11.99 3.95 -3.55
N TYR A 97 12.35 3.79 -2.29
CA TYR A 97 12.97 2.54 -1.80
C TYR A 97 12.06 1.31 -1.96
N ALA A 98 10.76 1.52 -1.83
CA ALA A 98 9.76 0.44 -1.87
C ALA A 98 9.24 0.15 -3.29
N THR A 99 9.71 0.87 -4.32
CA THR A 99 9.15 0.77 -5.68
C THR A 99 9.13 -0.66 -6.21
N HIS A 100 10.26 -1.35 -6.12
CA HIS A 100 10.36 -2.72 -6.64
C HIS A 100 9.65 -3.74 -5.75
N SER A 101 9.73 -3.60 -4.42
CA SER A 101 9.10 -4.52 -3.49
C SER A 101 7.57 -4.44 -3.54
N VAL A 102 7.01 -3.22 -3.60
CA VAL A 102 5.55 -3.05 -3.73
C VAL A 102 5.05 -3.55 -5.08
N ALA A 103 5.75 -3.27 -6.17
CA ALA A 103 5.40 -3.82 -7.48
C ALA A 103 5.44 -5.36 -7.47
N GLN A 104 6.47 -5.97 -6.88
CA GLN A 104 6.55 -7.42 -6.72
C GLN A 104 5.38 -7.98 -5.91
N SER A 105 5.03 -7.36 -4.77
CA SER A 105 3.90 -7.78 -3.93
C SER A 105 2.57 -7.66 -4.69
N THR A 106 2.39 -6.61 -5.49
CA THR A 106 1.21 -6.42 -6.34
C THR A 106 1.00 -7.62 -7.26
N PHE A 107 2.05 -8.06 -7.99
CA PHE A 107 1.94 -9.21 -8.88
C PHE A 107 1.88 -10.55 -8.17
N ALA A 108 2.53 -10.70 -7.02
CA ALA A 108 2.41 -11.91 -6.19
C ALA A 108 0.95 -12.13 -5.73
N MET A 109 0.30 -11.08 -5.27
CA MET A 109 -1.11 -11.10 -4.88
C MET A 109 -2.04 -11.33 -6.09
N LEU A 110 -1.77 -10.65 -7.22
CA LEU A 110 -2.54 -10.83 -8.46
C LEU A 110 -2.51 -12.28 -8.93
N PHE A 111 -1.33 -12.86 -9.07
CA PHE A 111 -1.20 -14.22 -9.60
C PHE A 111 -1.71 -15.29 -8.64
N ARG A 112 -1.68 -15.05 -7.33
CA ARG A 112 -2.35 -15.93 -6.36
C ARG A 112 -3.84 -16.05 -6.67
N LEU A 113 -4.52 -14.92 -6.99
CA LEU A 113 -5.95 -14.89 -7.32
C LEU A 113 -6.23 -15.40 -8.74
N MET A 114 -5.41 -15.05 -9.73
CA MET A 114 -5.64 -15.42 -11.12
C MET A 114 -5.41 -16.91 -11.43
N GLN A 115 -4.54 -17.56 -10.67
CA GLN A 115 -4.07 -18.92 -10.92
C GLN A 115 -4.52 -19.92 -9.86
N ASP A 116 -5.34 -19.52 -8.89
CA ASP A 116 -5.84 -20.38 -7.81
C ASP A 116 -4.73 -21.23 -7.15
N LEU A 117 -3.58 -20.61 -6.87
CA LEU A 117 -2.40 -21.31 -6.37
C LEU A 117 -2.66 -22.08 -5.08
N ASP A 118 -3.52 -21.57 -4.21
CA ASP A 118 -3.89 -22.23 -2.96
C ASP A 118 -4.66 -23.54 -3.21
N TYR A 119 -5.55 -23.54 -4.20
CA TYR A 119 -6.27 -24.76 -4.60
C TYR A 119 -5.29 -25.86 -5.07
N TYR A 120 -4.39 -25.52 -5.98
CA TYR A 120 -3.44 -26.50 -6.52
C TYR A 120 -2.45 -26.99 -5.45
N ASP A 121 -2.03 -26.12 -4.53
CA ASP A 121 -1.18 -26.53 -3.40
C ASP A 121 -1.89 -27.58 -2.51
N VAL A 122 -3.15 -27.33 -2.16
CA VAL A 122 -3.98 -28.23 -1.37
C VAL A 122 -4.27 -29.51 -2.12
N PHE A 123 -4.68 -29.44 -3.39
CA PHE A 123 -4.98 -30.58 -4.26
C PHE A 123 -3.80 -31.59 -4.32
N ILE A 124 -2.58 -31.08 -4.49
CA ILE A 124 -1.38 -31.94 -4.53
C ILE A 124 -1.06 -32.50 -3.14
N LYS A 125 -1.09 -31.68 -2.09
CA LYS A 125 -0.71 -32.09 -0.74
C LYS A 125 -1.68 -33.07 -0.09
N ASN A 126 -2.95 -33.02 -0.45
CA ASN A 126 -3.95 -33.98 0.00
C ASN A 126 -3.80 -35.35 -0.68
N GLY A 127 -3.05 -35.45 -1.77
CA GLY A 127 -2.90 -36.68 -2.54
C GLY A 127 -3.90 -36.84 -3.70
N ASP A 128 -4.81 -35.89 -3.87
CA ASP A 128 -5.87 -35.93 -4.90
C ASP A 128 -5.27 -36.07 -6.33
N TYR A 129 -4.11 -35.45 -6.56
CA TYR A 129 -3.38 -35.60 -7.81
C TYR A 129 -2.85 -37.01 -8.04
N ALA A 130 -2.44 -37.72 -6.99
CA ALA A 130 -1.92 -39.08 -7.10
C ALA A 130 -3.02 -40.10 -7.45
N GLU A 131 -4.28 -39.77 -7.16
CA GLU A 131 -5.46 -40.57 -7.48
C GLU A 131 -6.13 -40.16 -8.81
N SER A 132 -5.60 -39.11 -9.47
CA SER A 132 -6.14 -38.62 -10.74
C SER A 132 -5.88 -39.61 -11.89
N GLU A 133 -6.89 -39.88 -12.70
CA GLU A 133 -6.78 -40.71 -13.89
C GLU A 133 -6.02 -40.03 -15.06
N ILE A 134 -5.90 -38.69 -14.98
CA ILE A 134 -5.23 -37.88 -16.01
C ILE A 134 -4.16 -36.97 -15.39
N PHE A 135 -3.17 -36.60 -16.17
CA PHE A 135 -2.04 -35.77 -15.72
C PHE A 135 -2.38 -34.27 -15.57
N THR A 136 -3.59 -33.86 -15.94
CA THR A 136 -4.04 -32.46 -15.96
C THR A 136 -5.27 -32.31 -15.07
N ASN A 137 -5.28 -31.31 -14.20
CA ASN A 137 -6.48 -30.90 -13.49
C ASN A 137 -7.21 -29.82 -14.32
N THR A 138 -8.45 -30.09 -14.70
CA THR A 138 -9.31 -29.20 -15.51
C THR A 138 -10.52 -28.66 -14.74
N ASP A 139 -10.59 -28.90 -13.44
CA ASP A 139 -11.72 -28.52 -12.60
C ASP A 139 -11.79 -27.00 -12.39
N ILE A 140 -10.61 -26.36 -12.40
CA ILE A 140 -10.48 -24.91 -12.28
C ILE A 140 -9.79 -24.35 -13.51
N THR A 141 -10.36 -23.27 -14.05
CA THR A 141 -9.77 -22.52 -15.16
C THR A 141 -8.99 -21.33 -14.63
N PHE A 142 -7.68 -21.28 -14.89
CA PHE A 142 -6.88 -20.09 -14.60
C PHE A 142 -7.02 -19.02 -15.69
N GLN A 143 -6.66 -17.80 -15.37
CA GLN A 143 -6.69 -16.68 -16.30
C GLN A 143 -5.27 -16.20 -16.62
N GLU A 144 -5.05 -15.83 -17.88
CA GLU A 144 -3.82 -15.15 -18.32
C GLU A 144 -4.01 -13.64 -18.26
N LEU A 145 -2.94 -12.90 -17.92
CA LEU A 145 -2.93 -11.44 -17.94
C LEU A 145 -2.83 -10.87 -19.36
N ARG A 146 -2.35 -11.66 -20.31
CA ARG A 146 -2.22 -11.27 -21.72
C ARG A 146 -3.57 -10.88 -22.32
N GLY A 147 -3.61 -9.67 -22.92
CA GLY A 147 -4.82 -9.12 -23.53
C GLY A 147 -5.86 -8.58 -22.55
N LYS A 148 -5.61 -8.68 -21.26
CA LYS A 148 -6.45 -8.06 -20.21
C LYS A 148 -6.15 -6.58 -20.07
N ARG A 149 -7.14 -5.79 -19.68
CA ARG A 149 -6.93 -4.38 -19.36
C ARG A 149 -6.56 -4.22 -17.89
N PHE A 150 -5.40 -3.59 -17.67
CA PHE A 150 -4.85 -3.31 -16.34
C PHE A 150 -5.01 -1.83 -16.02
N GLY A 151 -5.98 -1.48 -15.17
CA GLY A 151 -6.27 -0.12 -14.72
C GLY A 151 -5.44 0.25 -13.50
N ILE A 152 -4.72 1.35 -13.55
CA ILE A 152 -3.88 1.86 -12.46
C ILE A 152 -4.49 3.14 -11.91
N ILE A 153 -4.82 3.14 -10.63
CA ILE A 153 -5.24 4.35 -9.90
C ILE A 153 -4.00 4.95 -9.22
N GLY A 154 -3.49 6.05 -9.80
CA GLY A 154 -2.28 6.71 -9.33
C GLY A 154 -1.00 6.23 -10.03
N LEU A 155 -0.63 6.88 -11.14
CA LEU A 155 0.56 6.55 -11.92
C LEU A 155 1.80 7.36 -11.45
N GLY A 156 2.14 7.23 -10.15
CA GLY A 156 3.40 7.69 -9.57
C GLY A 156 4.53 6.69 -9.80
N THR A 157 5.67 6.82 -9.11
CA THR A 157 6.85 5.93 -9.27
C THR A 157 6.51 4.44 -9.14
N ILE A 158 5.68 4.07 -8.16
CA ILE A 158 5.25 2.67 -7.97
C ILE A 158 4.30 2.25 -9.09
N GLY A 159 3.27 3.08 -9.38
CA GLY A 159 2.30 2.79 -10.43
C GLY A 159 2.94 2.63 -11.82
N GLN A 160 3.95 3.44 -12.14
CA GLN A 160 4.74 3.30 -13.38
C GLN A 160 5.46 1.95 -13.43
N ARG A 161 6.11 1.54 -12.32
CA ARG A 161 6.78 0.24 -12.28
C ARG A 161 5.81 -0.93 -12.41
N VAL A 162 4.64 -0.84 -11.81
CA VAL A 162 3.56 -1.84 -11.99
C VAL A 162 3.07 -1.85 -13.45
N ALA A 163 2.89 -0.68 -14.07
CA ALA A 163 2.53 -0.56 -15.49
C ALA A 163 3.52 -1.28 -16.41
N GLU A 164 4.82 -1.00 -16.24
CA GLU A 164 5.89 -1.65 -17.01
C GLU A 164 5.83 -3.19 -16.90
N ILE A 165 5.61 -3.71 -15.71
CA ILE A 165 5.54 -5.17 -15.49
C ILE A 165 4.26 -5.74 -16.09
N ALA A 166 3.11 -5.07 -15.95
CA ALA A 166 1.85 -5.50 -16.56
C ALA A 166 1.96 -5.60 -18.09
N GLU A 167 2.63 -4.61 -18.71
CA GLU A 167 2.87 -4.60 -20.15
C GLU A 167 3.77 -5.76 -20.60
N VAL A 168 4.80 -6.13 -19.83
CA VAL A 168 5.65 -7.31 -20.10
C VAL A 168 4.83 -8.61 -20.11
N PHE A 169 3.78 -8.70 -19.28
CA PHE A 169 2.83 -9.82 -19.28
C PHE A 169 1.77 -9.72 -20.39
N GLY A 170 1.85 -8.69 -21.22
CA GLY A 170 0.94 -8.51 -22.38
C GLY A 170 -0.40 -7.86 -22.03
N ALA A 171 -0.53 -7.18 -20.92
CA ALA A 171 -1.72 -6.41 -20.55
C ALA A 171 -1.79 -5.08 -21.30
N GLU A 172 -3.02 -4.60 -21.56
CA GLU A 172 -3.29 -3.23 -22.00
C GLU A 172 -3.34 -2.33 -20.76
N VAL A 173 -2.33 -1.48 -20.56
CA VAL A 173 -2.28 -0.60 -19.40
C VAL A 173 -3.04 0.70 -19.65
N VAL A 174 -3.90 1.06 -18.68
CA VAL A 174 -4.60 2.36 -18.61
C VAL A 174 -4.48 2.94 -17.22
N TYR A 175 -4.65 4.27 -17.05
CA TYR A 175 -4.55 4.85 -15.72
C TYR A 175 -5.53 6.00 -15.45
N PHE A 176 -5.85 6.17 -14.18
CA PHE A 176 -6.53 7.33 -13.63
C PHE A 176 -5.55 8.17 -12.80
N SER A 177 -5.48 9.49 -13.09
CA SER A 177 -4.63 10.42 -12.34
C SER A 177 -5.41 11.07 -11.21
N THR A 178 -5.11 10.70 -9.97
CA THR A 178 -5.78 11.26 -8.78
C THR A 178 -5.44 12.73 -8.51
N SER A 179 -4.31 13.22 -9.01
CA SER A 179 -3.90 14.63 -8.87
C SER A 179 -4.28 15.49 -10.06
N GLY A 180 -4.69 14.89 -11.17
CA GLY A 180 -4.89 15.57 -12.44
C GLY A 180 -3.61 16.08 -13.14
N LYS A 181 -2.45 16.01 -12.46
CA LYS A 181 -1.18 16.62 -12.92
C LYS A 181 -0.32 15.69 -13.79
N ASN A 182 -0.50 14.38 -13.68
CA ASN A 182 0.33 13.37 -14.37
C ASN A 182 -0.28 13.08 -15.76
N THR A 183 -0.08 13.99 -16.71
CA THR A 183 -0.71 13.92 -18.05
C THR A 183 0.22 13.44 -19.15
N ASP A 184 1.53 13.59 -18.98
CA ASP A 184 2.55 13.19 -19.96
C ASP A 184 3.11 11.81 -19.60
N GLN A 185 2.33 10.77 -19.94
CA GLN A 185 2.65 9.38 -19.63
C GLN A 185 2.44 8.51 -20.89
N PRO A 186 3.17 7.42 -21.05
CA PRO A 186 3.07 6.56 -22.26
C PRO A 186 1.75 5.75 -22.32
N TYR A 187 0.97 5.75 -21.22
CA TYR A 187 -0.27 4.98 -21.11
C TYR A 187 -1.51 5.85 -21.33
N LYS A 188 -2.62 5.26 -21.76
CA LYS A 188 -3.89 5.97 -21.95
C LYS A 188 -4.46 6.40 -20.60
N ARG A 189 -4.63 7.71 -20.41
CA ARG A 189 -5.38 8.25 -19.27
C ARG A 189 -6.88 8.09 -19.49
N MET A 190 -7.59 7.70 -18.45
CA MET A 190 -9.04 7.56 -18.42
C MET A 190 -9.66 8.27 -17.22
N ASP A 191 -10.95 8.55 -17.29
CA ASP A 191 -11.75 8.89 -16.12
C ASP A 191 -11.95 7.66 -15.24
N LEU A 192 -12.22 7.87 -13.93
CA LEU A 192 -12.30 6.77 -12.97
C LEU A 192 -13.38 5.75 -13.37
N ASP A 193 -14.57 6.22 -13.74
CA ASP A 193 -15.67 5.35 -14.11
C ASP A 193 -15.34 4.50 -15.32
N GLU A 194 -14.80 5.09 -16.41
CA GLU A 194 -14.37 4.36 -17.62
C GLU A 194 -13.29 3.33 -17.28
N LEU A 195 -12.34 3.65 -16.39
CA LEU A 195 -11.32 2.73 -15.94
C LEU A 195 -11.95 1.54 -15.21
N LEU A 196 -12.84 1.77 -14.26
CA LEU A 196 -13.50 0.73 -13.47
C LEU A 196 -14.33 -0.20 -14.36
N GLU A 197 -15.16 0.35 -15.25
CA GLU A 197 -16.05 -0.40 -16.14
C GLU A 197 -15.32 -1.29 -17.14
N THR A 198 -14.12 -0.89 -17.54
CA THR A 198 -13.42 -1.56 -18.64
C THR A 198 -12.22 -2.40 -18.22
N SER A 199 -11.72 -2.26 -17.01
CA SER A 199 -10.54 -2.99 -16.54
C SER A 199 -10.87 -4.40 -16.03
N ASP A 200 -9.97 -5.34 -16.31
CA ASP A 200 -10.00 -6.71 -15.76
C ASP A 200 -9.23 -6.78 -14.42
N VAL A 201 -8.24 -5.90 -14.23
CA VAL A 201 -7.51 -5.70 -12.98
C VAL A 201 -7.49 -4.22 -12.68
N VAL A 202 -7.81 -3.84 -11.44
CA VAL A 202 -7.67 -2.47 -10.95
C VAL A 202 -6.67 -2.48 -9.80
N SER A 203 -5.57 -1.72 -9.93
CA SER A 203 -4.52 -1.67 -8.93
C SER A 203 -4.28 -0.23 -8.44
N ILE A 204 -4.29 -0.05 -7.12
CA ILE A 204 -4.24 1.26 -6.46
C ILE A 204 -2.83 1.54 -5.94
N HIS A 205 -2.24 2.65 -6.42
CA HIS A 205 -0.92 3.14 -6.04
C HIS A 205 -0.93 4.65 -5.73
N ALA A 206 -2.09 5.17 -5.38
CA ALA A 206 -2.29 6.59 -5.03
C ALA A 206 -1.93 6.88 -3.56
N PRO A 207 -1.51 8.11 -3.22
CA PRO A 207 -1.44 8.55 -1.84
C PRO A 207 -2.85 8.80 -1.28
N LEU A 208 -3.00 8.69 0.04
CA LEU A 208 -4.22 9.09 0.74
C LEU A 208 -4.25 10.61 0.92
N ASN A 209 -5.31 11.24 0.46
CA ASN A 209 -5.63 12.65 0.64
C ASN A 209 -7.15 12.86 0.48
N GLU A 210 -7.63 14.08 0.55
CA GLU A 210 -9.05 14.41 0.45
C GLU A 210 -9.73 13.89 -0.83
N ASN A 211 -8.99 13.81 -1.95
CA ASN A 211 -9.53 13.35 -3.24
C ASN A 211 -9.49 11.82 -3.39
N THR A 212 -8.78 11.11 -2.51
CA THR A 212 -8.60 9.66 -2.60
C THR A 212 -9.16 8.91 -1.39
N ASP A 213 -9.56 9.63 -0.34
CA ASP A 213 -10.22 9.02 0.82
C ASP A 213 -11.59 8.48 0.41
N ASN A 214 -11.82 7.19 0.66
CA ASN A 214 -13.04 6.48 0.26
C ASN A 214 -13.35 6.58 -1.24
N LEU A 215 -12.31 6.66 -2.08
CA LEU A 215 -12.45 6.79 -3.54
C LEU A 215 -13.14 5.57 -4.16
N ILE A 216 -12.88 4.39 -3.64
CA ILE A 216 -13.45 3.12 -4.11
C ILE A 216 -14.38 2.58 -3.02
N ASP A 217 -15.64 2.95 -3.10
CA ASP A 217 -16.72 2.42 -2.26
C ASP A 217 -17.50 1.31 -3.00
N TYR A 218 -18.57 0.81 -2.37
CA TYR A 218 -19.44 -0.19 -2.97
C TYR A 218 -20.02 0.22 -4.34
N ASN A 219 -20.31 1.51 -4.56
CA ASN A 219 -20.89 1.97 -5.82
C ASN A 219 -19.86 1.99 -6.95
N GLN A 220 -18.61 2.32 -6.63
CA GLN A 220 -17.51 2.21 -7.58
C GLN A 220 -17.19 0.75 -7.91
N ILE A 221 -17.17 -0.13 -6.92
CA ILE A 221 -16.93 -1.57 -7.14
C ILE A 221 -18.01 -2.17 -8.03
N LYS A 222 -19.27 -1.78 -7.86
CA LYS A 222 -20.38 -2.23 -8.74
C LYS A 222 -20.25 -1.83 -10.21
N LYS A 223 -19.40 -0.88 -10.55
CA LYS A 223 -19.10 -0.51 -11.94
C LYS A 223 -18.04 -1.42 -12.55
N MET A 224 -17.27 -2.13 -11.73
CA MET A 224 -16.27 -3.07 -12.22
C MET A 224 -16.94 -4.29 -12.88
N LYS A 225 -16.18 -5.00 -13.71
CA LYS A 225 -16.63 -6.30 -14.24
C LYS A 225 -16.76 -7.31 -13.11
N ASP A 226 -17.74 -8.20 -13.16
CA ASP A 226 -17.88 -9.29 -12.18
C ASP A 226 -16.65 -10.21 -12.15
N SER A 227 -15.89 -10.27 -13.26
CA SER A 227 -14.62 -11.00 -13.38
C SER A 227 -13.38 -10.18 -12.97
N ALA A 228 -13.53 -8.94 -12.53
CA ALA A 228 -12.41 -8.07 -12.22
C ALA A 228 -11.77 -8.39 -10.87
N ILE A 229 -10.47 -8.09 -10.75
CA ILE A 229 -9.70 -8.18 -9.51
C ILE A 229 -9.31 -6.77 -9.06
N LEU A 230 -9.53 -6.47 -7.77
CA LEU A 230 -9.11 -5.22 -7.13
C LEU A 230 -7.87 -5.46 -6.26
N ILE A 231 -6.83 -4.63 -6.43
CA ILE A 231 -5.61 -4.70 -5.62
C ILE A 231 -5.36 -3.34 -4.97
N ASN A 232 -5.12 -3.32 -3.66
CA ASN A 232 -4.73 -2.10 -2.96
C ASN A 232 -3.42 -2.29 -2.20
N THR A 233 -2.35 -1.67 -2.71
CA THR A 233 -1.05 -1.54 -2.08
C THR A 233 -0.69 -0.08 -1.77
N GLY A 234 -1.67 0.83 -1.93
CA GLY A 234 -1.52 2.25 -1.66
C GLY A 234 -1.75 2.61 -0.21
N ARG A 235 -3.01 2.85 0.16
CA ARG A 235 -3.45 3.17 1.54
C ARG A 235 -4.84 2.56 1.78
N GLY A 236 -5.07 2.03 2.97
CA GLY A 236 -6.31 1.31 3.30
C GLY A 236 -7.58 2.13 3.05
N ARG A 237 -7.64 3.34 3.57
CA ARG A 237 -8.79 4.24 3.45
C ARG A 237 -9.16 4.69 2.03
N ILE A 238 -8.36 4.33 1.01
CA ILE A 238 -8.75 4.57 -0.39
C ILE A 238 -9.90 3.65 -0.80
N VAL A 239 -9.96 2.45 -0.22
CA VAL A 239 -11.04 1.48 -0.42
C VAL A 239 -11.90 1.40 0.84
N ASN A 240 -13.20 1.50 0.70
CA ASN A 240 -14.14 1.27 1.79
C ASN A 240 -14.25 -0.23 2.09
N GLU A 241 -13.72 -0.67 3.23
CA GLU A 241 -13.66 -2.09 3.60
C GLU A 241 -15.05 -2.74 3.75
N ALA A 242 -16.02 -2.02 4.29
CA ALA A 242 -17.39 -2.53 4.42
C ALA A 242 -18.07 -2.66 3.04
N GLY A 243 -17.83 -1.69 2.16
CA GLY A 243 -18.31 -1.73 0.78
C GLY A 243 -17.67 -2.86 -0.03
N LEU A 244 -16.37 -3.09 0.15
CA LEU A 244 -15.64 -4.19 -0.48
C LEU A 244 -16.13 -5.54 0.01
N ALA A 245 -16.28 -5.73 1.33
CA ALA A 245 -16.78 -6.99 1.89
C ALA A 245 -18.17 -7.32 1.34
N LYS A 246 -19.07 -6.34 1.31
CA LYS A 246 -20.39 -6.49 0.71
C LYS A 246 -20.33 -6.87 -0.77
N ALA A 247 -19.43 -6.24 -1.54
CA ALA A 247 -19.30 -6.53 -2.96
C ALA A 247 -18.78 -7.95 -3.23
N ILE A 248 -17.87 -8.46 -2.39
CA ILE A 248 -17.38 -9.83 -2.47
C ILE A 248 -18.51 -10.82 -2.12
N ASP A 249 -19.24 -10.60 -1.04
CA ASP A 249 -20.36 -11.46 -0.64
C ASP A 249 -21.49 -11.50 -1.70
N GLU A 250 -21.65 -10.44 -2.47
CA GLU A 250 -22.60 -10.35 -3.58
C GLU A 250 -21.99 -10.77 -4.95
N GLU A 251 -20.76 -11.29 -4.97
CA GLU A 251 -20.05 -11.75 -6.19
C GLU A 251 -19.96 -10.65 -7.27
N ARG A 252 -19.78 -9.37 -6.86
CA ARG A 252 -19.65 -8.22 -7.77
C ARG A 252 -18.28 -8.04 -8.40
N ILE A 253 -17.29 -8.74 -7.88
CA ILE A 253 -15.93 -8.85 -8.43
C ILE A 253 -15.41 -10.25 -8.14
N ALA A 254 -14.46 -10.72 -8.95
CA ALA A 254 -13.86 -12.04 -8.79
C ALA A 254 -13.01 -12.17 -7.53
N GLY A 255 -12.46 -11.07 -7.04
CA GLY A 255 -11.67 -11.08 -5.81
C GLY A 255 -10.96 -9.75 -5.54
N ALA A 256 -10.40 -9.67 -4.35
CA ALA A 256 -9.58 -8.53 -3.96
C ALA A 256 -8.34 -8.97 -3.18
N ALA A 257 -7.24 -8.21 -3.30
CA ALA A 257 -6.04 -8.38 -2.51
C ALA A 257 -5.58 -7.05 -1.91
N LEU A 258 -5.39 -7.03 -0.60
CA LEU A 258 -5.07 -5.83 0.16
C LEU A 258 -3.79 -6.04 0.96
N ASP A 259 -2.85 -5.10 0.86
CA ASP A 259 -1.64 -5.01 1.68
C ASP A 259 -1.77 -3.92 2.78
N VAL A 260 -2.86 -3.16 2.73
CA VAL A 260 -3.14 -2.02 3.59
C VAL A 260 -4.60 -2.00 4.02
N PHE A 261 -4.88 -1.48 5.23
CA PHE A 261 -6.21 -1.47 5.85
C PHE A 261 -6.60 -0.08 6.36
N GLU A 262 -7.91 0.16 6.53
CA GLU A 262 -8.43 1.41 7.11
C GLU A 262 -7.85 1.65 8.51
N ASN A 263 -7.69 0.57 9.29
CA ASN A 263 -7.03 0.58 10.60
C ASN A 263 -5.89 -0.43 10.59
N GLU A 264 -4.69 0.02 10.90
CA GLU A 264 -3.51 -0.82 11.02
C GLU A 264 -2.95 -0.76 12.46
N PRO A 265 -2.86 -1.89 13.19
CA PRO A 265 -3.29 -3.25 12.80
C PRO A 265 -4.80 -3.39 12.56
N ILE A 266 -5.17 -4.34 11.68
CA ILE A 266 -6.56 -4.68 11.40
C ILE A 266 -7.32 -5.04 12.68
N LYS A 267 -8.56 -4.56 12.83
CA LYS A 267 -9.41 -4.88 13.97
C LYS A 267 -10.09 -6.25 13.79
N LYS A 268 -10.37 -6.93 14.91
CA LYS A 268 -11.04 -8.26 14.88
C LYS A 268 -12.44 -8.23 14.26
N GLU A 269 -13.10 -7.09 14.34
CA GLU A 269 -14.46 -6.85 13.83
C GLU A 269 -14.45 -6.43 12.35
N ASN A 270 -13.29 -6.38 11.72
CA ASN A 270 -13.18 -5.96 10.32
C ASN A 270 -14.00 -6.93 9.43
N PRO A 271 -14.91 -6.41 8.61
CA PRO A 271 -15.80 -7.22 7.78
C PRO A 271 -15.07 -8.11 6.78
N LEU A 272 -13.89 -7.69 6.32
CA LEU A 272 -13.05 -8.46 5.38
C LEU A 272 -12.52 -9.78 5.97
N LEU A 273 -12.53 -9.95 7.29
CA LEU A 273 -12.15 -11.22 7.93
C LEU A 273 -13.28 -12.28 7.87
N GLN A 274 -14.46 -11.91 7.42
CA GLN A 274 -15.64 -12.80 7.35
C GLN A 274 -15.99 -13.19 5.91
N VAL A 275 -15.47 -12.48 4.90
CA VAL A 275 -15.71 -12.82 3.48
C VAL A 275 -14.89 -14.03 3.06
N LYS A 276 -15.42 -14.79 2.10
CA LYS A 276 -14.80 -16.03 1.59
C LYS A 276 -13.90 -15.76 0.39
#